data_1c61ab7e4ed9dd3c2faa57f97702f836
#
_entry.id   1c61ab7e4ed9dd3c2faa57f97702f836
#
_cell.length_a   1.000
_cell.length_b   1.000
_cell.length_c   1.000
_cell.angle_alpha   90.00
_cell.angle_beta   90.00
_cell.angle_gamma   90.00
#
_symmetry.space_group_name_H-M   'P 1'
#
loop_
_entity.id
_entity.type
_entity.pdbx_description
1 polymer ?
#
loop_
_entity_poly.entity_id
_entity_poly.type
_entity_poly.pdbx_seq_one_letter_code
_entity_poly.pdbx_strand_id
1 'polypeptide(L)'
;MIAANVRTVLSLIVFSCCSLVAAQTLSPEVKNFVKVDAPVVALTHVRVIDGTGAPAREDQTIVLRQGKIESISNAANANIPKDAQALDLHEYTVIPGLVGMHDHMFYPMGNAIFGEMGFSFPRLYLAAGVTTIRTTGSLEPYTDLELKKNIDSGKMPGPKMHVTGPYLEGAGSWAPQMHQLSGPDDAVKTVNFWLDEGVDNFKAYMFITRAELGAAIQAAHKRGAKVTGHLCAVNFREAADLGIDDLEHGLFVDTEFLPGKKPDICPEKAEDPDLMAKLDVNSGPLHDTITYLVQHHVAVTSTLPVFEMGSFPGRPTMQKRVLDALSPDARNAVLANRVHSSDASLLRQRYGTDVSPWPEAFKKEEDFEYAFSEAGGLLLAGLDPTGMGGVIAGFGDQHEVELLVEAGFTPLEAIHIATYNGAQYLGDLDRIGTIAPGKQADLVVIKGDPSHKIEDIENVEIVFKDGIGYDSAKLIDSVRGVVGLR
;
A
#
# COMPACT_ATOMS: atom_id res chain seq x y z
N MET A 1 -49.39 -60.67 -14.52
CA MET A 1 -49.25 -59.25 -14.19
C MET A 1 -47.76 -58.98 -14.11
N ILE A 2 -47.19 -58.38 -15.18
CA ILE A 2 -45.75 -58.09 -15.32
C ILE A 2 -45.61 -56.58 -15.14
N ALA A 3 -44.92 -56.17 -14.07
CA ALA A 3 -44.64 -54.77 -13.82
C ALA A 3 -43.32 -54.36 -14.53
N ALA A 4 -43.42 -53.45 -15.46
CA ALA A 4 -42.27 -52.87 -16.18
C ALA A 4 -41.68 -51.69 -15.39
N ASN A 5 -40.40 -51.80 -14.97
CA ASN A 5 -39.61 -50.72 -14.37
C ASN A 5 -39.05 -49.84 -15.48
N VAL A 6 -39.52 -48.60 -15.57
CA VAL A 6 -38.93 -47.56 -16.40
C VAL A 6 -37.89 -46.82 -15.54
N ARG A 7 -36.60 -46.98 -15.88
CA ARG A 7 -35.50 -46.16 -15.32
C ARG A 7 -35.33 -44.93 -16.18
N THR A 8 -35.73 -43.78 -15.64
CA THR A 8 -35.43 -42.46 -16.23
C THR A 8 -33.98 -42.08 -15.93
N VAL A 9 -33.16 -42.02 -16.98
CA VAL A 9 -31.78 -41.49 -16.91
C VAL A 9 -31.85 -39.97 -17.05
N LEU A 10 -31.58 -39.26 -15.96
CA LEU A 10 -31.45 -37.80 -15.95
C LEU A 10 -30.00 -37.44 -16.36
N SER A 11 -29.81 -37.01 -17.61
CA SER A 11 -28.53 -36.50 -18.09
C SER A 11 -28.35 -35.06 -17.58
N LEU A 12 -27.45 -34.86 -16.62
CA LEU A 12 -27.00 -33.52 -16.21
C LEU A 12 -26.08 -32.93 -17.31
N ILE A 13 -26.60 -31.97 -18.06
CA ILE A 13 -25.79 -31.15 -18.96
C ILE A 13 -25.14 -30.08 -18.12
N VAL A 14 -23.85 -30.20 -17.81
CA VAL A 14 -23.04 -29.17 -17.20
C VAL A 14 -22.72 -28.11 -18.26
N PHE A 15 -23.43 -27.00 -18.24
CA PHE A 15 -23.06 -25.84 -19.03
C PHE A 15 -21.80 -25.22 -18.38
N SER A 16 -20.64 -25.49 -18.98
CA SER A 16 -19.42 -24.72 -18.71
C SER A 16 -19.61 -23.30 -19.27
N CYS A 17 -20.02 -22.35 -18.44
CA CYS A 17 -19.95 -20.95 -18.79
C CYS A 17 -18.49 -20.54 -18.92
N CYS A 18 -17.92 -20.66 -20.12
CA CYS A 18 -16.72 -19.91 -20.49
C CYS A 18 -17.12 -18.41 -20.49
N SER A 19 -16.89 -17.72 -19.41
CA SER A 19 -16.91 -16.25 -19.38
C SER A 19 -15.82 -15.77 -20.34
N LEU A 20 -16.21 -15.35 -21.55
CA LEU A 20 -15.35 -14.56 -22.42
C LEU A 20 -15.04 -13.28 -21.64
N VAL A 21 -13.86 -13.20 -21.06
CA VAL A 21 -13.31 -11.92 -20.58
C VAL A 21 -13.11 -11.09 -21.84
N ALA A 22 -14.04 -10.17 -22.09
CA ALA A 22 -13.88 -9.19 -23.16
C ALA A 22 -12.59 -8.42 -22.88
N ALA A 23 -11.68 -8.36 -23.84
CA ALA A 23 -10.48 -7.55 -23.72
C ALA A 23 -10.90 -6.11 -23.36
N GLN A 24 -10.34 -5.55 -22.30
CA GLN A 24 -10.62 -4.19 -21.84
C GLN A 24 -10.30 -3.21 -22.96
N THR A 25 -11.30 -2.42 -23.40
CA THR A 25 -11.08 -1.45 -24.46
C THR A 25 -10.46 -0.19 -23.84
N LEU A 26 -9.16 0.00 -24.04
CA LEU A 26 -8.44 1.16 -23.56
C LEU A 26 -8.87 2.43 -24.30
N SER A 27 -9.05 3.53 -23.54
CA SER A 27 -9.29 4.86 -24.11
C SER A 27 -8.10 5.36 -24.93
N PRO A 28 -8.28 6.32 -25.84
CA PRO A 28 -7.15 6.94 -26.54
C PRO A 28 -6.11 7.55 -25.59
N GLU A 29 -6.55 8.11 -24.48
CA GLU A 29 -5.66 8.67 -23.46
C GLU A 29 -4.77 7.60 -22.84
N VAL A 30 -5.34 6.47 -22.40
CA VAL A 30 -4.58 5.35 -21.81
C VAL A 30 -3.59 4.77 -22.83
N LYS A 31 -4.00 4.64 -24.10
CA LYS A 31 -3.14 4.13 -25.17
C LYS A 31 -1.86 4.94 -25.39
N ASN A 32 -1.85 6.24 -25.06
CA ASN A 32 -0.64 7.06 -25.14
C ASN A 32 0.49 6.58 -24.21
N PHE A 33 0.13 5.90 -23.14
CA PHE A 33 1.07 5.37 -22.12
C PHE A 33 1.43 3.90 -22.35
N VAL A 34 0.77 3.23 -23.30
CA VAL A 34 1.02 1.81 -23.57
C VAL A 34 2.29 1.66 -24.43
N LYS A 35 3.19 0.80 -23.98
CA LYS A 35 4.43 0.41 -24.66
C LYS A 35 4.31 -0.99 -25.27
N VAL A 36 3.55 -1.89 -24.62
CA VAL A 36 3.35 -3.28 -25.02
C VAL A 36 1.88 -3.64 -24.90
N ASP A 37 1.24 -4.03 -26.01
CA ASP A 37 -0.17 -4.44 -26.08
C ASP A 37 -0.31 -5.57 -27.11
N ALA A 38 0.35 -6.71 -26.86
CA ALA A 38 0.23 -7.88 -27.69
C ALA A 38 -0.49 -9.01 -26.95
N PRO A 39 -1.32 -9.81 -27.62
CA PRO A 39 -2.02 -10.94 -26.99
C PRO A 39 -1.08 -11.96 -26.35
N VAL A 40 0.15 -12.04 -26.86
CA VAL A 40 1.22 -12.89 -26.34
C VAL A 40 2.51 -12.09 -26.28
N VAL A 41 3.13 -12.06 -25.10
CA VAL A 41 4.40 -11.37 -24.86
C VAL A 41 5.39 -12.35 -24.25
N ALA A 42 6.63 -12.33 -24.72
CA ALA A 42 7.74 -13.08 -24.12
C ALA A 42 8.81 -12.12 -23.58
N LEU A 43 9.02 -12.11 -22.27
CA LEU A 43 10.09 -11.41 -21.60
C LEU A 43 11.27 -12.38 -21.50
N THR A 44 12.33 -12.16 -22.28
CA THR A 44 13.44 -13.10 -22.41
C THR A 44 14.70 -12.60 -21.73
N HIS A 45 15.53 -13.52 -21.24
CA HIS A 45 16.82 -13.25 -20.60
C HIS A 45 16.71 -12.37 -19.34
N VAL A 46 15.59 -12.48 -18.59
CA VAL A 46 15.36 -11.69 -17.38
C VAL A 46 15.86 -12.39 -16.12
N ARG A 47 16.28 -11.63 -15.13
CA ARG A 47 16.29 -12.07 -13.73
C ARG A 47 14.87 -12.04 -13.18
N VAL A 48 14.47 -13.05 -12.42
CA VAL A 48 13.14 -13.12 -11.80
C VAL A 48 13.27 -13.18 -10.29
N ILE A 49 12.70 -12.20 -9.59
CA ILE A 49 12.40 -12.24 -8.16
C ILE A 49 10.89 -12.48 -8.06
N ASP A 50 10.50 -13.67 -7.61
CA ASP A 50 9.10 -14.11 -7.78
C ASP A 50 8.14 -13.64 -6.67
N GLY A 51 8.62 -12.87 -5.70
CA GLY A 51 7.81 -12.33 -4.60
C GLY A 51 7.63 -13.30 -3.42
N THR A 52 8.14 -14.52 -3.48
CA THR A 52 8.00 -15.51 -2.39
C THR A 52 9.07 -15.39 -1.30
N GLY A 53 10.05 -14.50 -1.44
CA GLY A 53 11.25 -14.44 -0.61
C GLY A 53 12.33 -15.43 -1.05
N ALA A 54 12.07 -16.27 -2.06
CA ALA A 54 13.06 -17.20 -2.60
C ALA A 54 14.19 -16.48 -3.38
N PRO A 55 15.38 -17.08 -3.50
CA PRO A 55 16.48 -16.50 -4.28
C PRO A 55 16.08 -16.15 -5.72
N ALA A 56 16.62 -15.06 -6.25
CA ALA A 56 16.43 -14.65 -7.62
C ALA A 56 16.87 -15.74 -8.61
N ARG A 57 16.13 -15.87 -9.72
CA ARG A 57 16.43 -16.82 -10.80
C ARG A 57 16.96 -16.08 -12.02
N GLU A 58 18.19 -16.39 -12.41
CA GLU A 58 18.84 -15.78 -13.56
C GLU A 58 18.38 -16.39 -14.88
N ASP A 59 18.50 -15.59 -15.95
CA ASP A 59 18.30 -16.00 -17.35
C ASP A 59 16.99 -16.76 -17.58
N GLN A 60 15.88 -16.16 -17.16
CA GLN A 60 14.54 -16.72 -17.31
C GLN A 60 13.82 -16.12 -18.53
N THR A 61 12.86 -16.87 -19.05
CA THR A 61 11.83 -16.37 -19.98
C THR A 61 10.47 -16.49 -19.34
N ILE A 62 9.72 -15.38 -19.32
CA ILE A 62 8.33 -15.33 -18.88
C ILE A 62 7.45 -15.15 -20.12
N VAL A 63 6.48 -16.04 -20.33
CA VAL A 63 5.49 -15.88 -21.39
C VAL A 63 4.18 -15.40 -20.77
N LEU A 64 3.68 -14.29 -21.29
CA LEU A 64 2.38 -13.72 -20.94
C LEU A 64 1.38 -14.03 -22.06
N ARG A 65 0.17 -14.43 -21.72
CA ARG A 65 -0.92 -14.65 -22.67
C ARG A 65 -2.24 -14.17 -22.08
N GLN A 66 -2.93 -13.30 -22.82
CA GLN A 66 -4.26 -12.80 -22.45
C GLN A 66 -4.33 -12.29 -21.00
N GLY A 67 -3.37 -11.45 -20.61
CA GLY A 67 -3.32 -10.84 -19.30
C GLY A 67 -2.83 -11.73 -18.15
N LYS A 68 -2.40 -12.96 -18.45
CA LYS A 68 -1.91 -13.92 -17.44
C LYS A 68 -0.49 -14.38 -17.74
N ILE A 69 0.18 -14.83 -16.70
CA ILE A 69 1.47 -15.54 -16.81
C ILE A 69 1.16 -16.96 -17.29
N GLU A 70 1.59 -17.28 -18.51
CA GLU A 70 1.40 -18.63 -19.11
C GLU A 70 2.47 -19.60 -18.62
N SER A 71 3.74 -19.16 -18.65
CA SER A 71 4.87 -20.00 -18.26
C SER A 71 6.07 -19.18 -17.82
N ILE A 72 6.94 -19.82 -17.04
CA ILE A 72 8.26 -19.32 -16.63
C ILE A 72 9.23 -20.49 -16.80
N SER A 73 10.35 -20.24 -17.50
CA SER A 73 11.35 -21.27 -17.75
C SER A 73 12.74 -20.65 -17.94
N ASN A 74 13.80 -21.45 -17.76
CA ASN A 74 15.14 -20.99 -18.14
C ASN A 74 15.18 -20.68 -19.64
N ALA A 75 15.82 -19.58 -20.03
CA ALA A 75 15.85 -19.06 -21.40
C ALA A 75 16.36 -20.11 -22.42
N ALA A 76 17.33 -20.93 -22.02
CA ALA A 76 17.89 -21.99 -22.87
C ALA A 76 16.87 -23.07 -23.25
N ASN A 77 15.80 -23.26 -22.45
CA ASN A 77 14.76 -24.28 -22.66
C ASN A 77 13.39 -23.65 -22.95
N ALA A 78 13.32 -22.34 -23.14
CA ALA A 78 12.08 -21.63 -23.31
C ALA A 78 11.40 -21.97 -24.65
N ASN A 79 10.13 -22.34 -24.60
CA ASN A 79 9.31 -22.47 -25.79
C ASN A 79 8.55 -21.15 -26.03
N ILE A 80 9.17 -20.27 -26.83
CA ILE A 80 8.58 -18.98 -27.16
C ILE A 80 7.58 -19.17 -28.30
N PRO A 81 6.29 -18.81 -28.09
CA PRO A 81 5.28 -18.89 -29.14
C PRO A 81 5.67 -18.02 -30.36
N LYS A 82 5.41 -18.52 -31.57
CA LYS A 82 5.79 -17.80 -32.82
C LYS A 82 5.05 -16.47 -33.00
N ASP A 83 3.89 -16.33 -32.38
CA ASP A 83 3.05 -15.14 -32.38
C ASP A 83 3.39 -14.18 -31.22
N ALA A 84 4.36 -14.50 -30.38
CA ALA A 84 4.75 -13.65 -29.26
C ALA A 84 5.55 -12.41 -29.72
N GLN A 85 5.20 -11.26 -29.14
CA GLN A 85 6.09 -10.10 -29.11
C GLN A 85 7.18 -10.38 -28.09
N ALA A 86 8.39 -10.64 -28.56
CA ALA A 86 9.55 -10.89 -27.70
C ALA A 86 10.23 -9.57 -27.31
N LEU A 87 10.52 -9.42 -26.03
CA LEU A 87 11.34 -8.35 -25.45
C LEU A 87 12.59 -8.99 -24.88
N ASP A 88 13.76 -8.67 -25.42
CA ASP A 88 15.04 -9.06 -24.85
C ASP A 88 15.39 -8.09 -23.71
N LEU A 89 15.41 -8.62 -22.50
CA LEU A 89 15.56 -7.88 -21.25
C LEU A 89 16.81 -8.33 -20.47
N HIS A 90 17.89 -8.56 -21.20
CA HIS A 90 19.19 -8.79 -20.58
C HIS A 90 19.56 -7.61 -19.66
N GLU A 91 20.08 -7.87 -18.47
CA GLU A 91 20.35 -6.88 -17.40
C GLU A 91 19.10 -6.27 -16.71
N TYR A 92 17.91 -6.80 -16.98
CA TYR A 92 16.70 -6.39 -16.27
C TYR A 92 16.25 -7.46 -15.27
N THR A 93 15.60 -6.97 -14.23
CA THR A 93 14.89 -7.81 -13.24
C THR A 93 13.39 -7.63 -13.37
N VAL A 94 12.64 -8.73 -13.23
CA VAL A 94 11.19 -8.70 -13.17
C VAL A 94 10.76 -9.13 -11.77
N ILE A 95 9.94 -8.27 -11.13
CA ILE A 95 9.31 -8.54 -9.84
C ILE A 95 7.78 -8.54 -10.01
N PRO A 96 6.99 -9.06 -9.05
CA PRO A 96 5.54 -8.84 -9.02
C PRO A 96 5.25 -7.34 -8.91
N GLY A 97 4.08 -6.91 -9.38
CA GLY A 97 3.60 -5.56 -9.09
C GLY A 97 3.52 -5.31 -7.58
N LEU A 98 3.97 -4.14 -7.15
CA LEU A 98 3.88 -3.72 -5.75
C LEU A 98 2.41 -3.60 -5.35
N VAL A 99 2.13 -3.88 -4.08
CA VAL A 99 0.81 -3.79 -3.45
C VAL A 99 0.89 -2.79 -2.31
N GLY A 100 0.47 -1.56 -2.57
CA GLY A 100 0.48 -0.48 -1.59
C GLY A 100 -0.68 -0.63 -0.60
N MET A 101 -0.37 -0.74 0.69
CA MET A 101 -1.36 -1.05 1.72
C MET A 101 -1.74 0.16 2.57
N HIS A 102 -1.04 1.29 2.44
CA HIS A 102 -1.40 2.58 3.02
C HIS A 102 -1.22 3.70 2.01
N ASP A 103 -2.10 3.72 1.05
CA ASP A 103 -2.11 4.68 -0.03
C ASP A 103 -3.30 5.63 0.07
N HIS A 104 -3.20 6.79 -0.53
CA HIS A 104 -4.29 7.75 -0.61
C HIS A 104 -4.33 8.37 -2.01
N MET A 105 -5.51 8.91 -2.39
CA MET A 105 -5.67 9.72 -3.60
C MET A 105 -5.60 11.22 -3.33
N PHE A 106 -5.28 11.61 -2.09
CA PHE A 106 -5.17 13.02 -1.69
C PHE A 106 -3.77 13.38 -1.20
N TYR A 107 -3.47 14.69 -1.18
CA TYR A 107 -2.19 15.26 -0.77
C TYR A 107 -2.42 16.50 0.11
N PRO A 108 -1.55 16.81 1.09
CA PRO A 108 -1.72 17.96 1.97
C PRO A 108 -1.61 19.28 1.20
N MET A 109 -2.61 20.14 1.41
CA MET A 109 -2.73 21.47 0.79
C MET A 109 -2.47 22.60 1.78
N GLY A 110 -2.11 22.26 3.04
CA GLY A 110 -1.93 23.19 4.15
C GLY A 110 -3.22 23.48 4.93
N ASN A 111 -3.08 24.02 6.15
CA ASN A 111 -4.20 24.35 7.04
C ASN A 111 -5.15 23.16 7.34
N ALA A 112 -4.60 21.96 7.49
CA ALA A 112 -5.37 20.74 7.70
C ALA A 112 -6.39 20.43 6.59
N ILE A 113 -6.18 20.96 5.39
CA ILE A 113 -6.96 20.63 4.19
C ILE A 113 -6.13 19.73 3.28
N PHE A 114 -6.80 18.72 2.75
CA PHE A 114 -6.24 17.79 1.77
C PHE A 114 -7.00 17.92 0.45
N GLY A 115 -6.30 17.79 -0.65
CA GLY A 115 -6.89 17.88 -1.99
C GLY A 115 -6.66 16.61 -2.78
N GLU A 116 -7.69 16.17 -3.51
CA GLU A 116 -7.64 14.99 -4.35
C GLU A 116 -6.65 15.15 -5.52
N MET A 117 -5.82 14.12 -5.70
CA MET A 117 -4.81 14.02 -6.76
C MET A 117 -5.21 13.00 -7.83
N GLY A 118 -6.49 12.85 -8.09
CA GLY A 118 -7.04 11.83 -9.00
C GLY A 118 -6.48 11.84 -10.42
N PHE A 119 -5.83 12.94 -10.86
CA PHE A 119 -5.11 12.99 -12.13
C PHE A 119 -3.69 12.45 -12.02
N SER A 120 -2.93 12.83 -10.99
CA SER A 120 -1.49 12.56 -10.89
C SER A 120 -1.17 11.25 -10.16
N PHE A 121 -1.84 10.97 -9.05
CA PHE A 121 -1.49 9.83 -8.19
C PHE A 121 -1.70 8.48 -8.86
N PRO A 122 -2.83 8.20 -9.55
CA PRO A 122 -2.98 6.92 -10.25
C PRO A 122 -1.87 6.66 -11.27
N ARG A 123 -1.39 7.72 -11.96
CA ARG A 123 -0.29 7.61 -12.93
C ARG A 123 1.04 7.35 -12.25
N LEU A 124 1.31 8.01 -11.13
CA LEU A 124 2.56 7.86 -10.38
C LEU A 124 2.65 6.49 -9.70
N TYR A 125 1.56 6.01 -9.07
CA TYR A 125 1.51 4.64 -8.54
C TYR A 125 1.87 3.63 -9.64
N LEU A 126 1.14 3.68 -10.76
CA LEU A 126 1.39 2.74 -11.86
C LEU A 126 2.81 2.88 -12.42
N ALA A 127 3.32 4.10 -12.61
CA ALA A 127 4.65 4.36 -13.14
C ALA A 127 5.76 3.77 -12.26
N ALA A 128 5.58 3.79 -10.95
CA ALA A 128 6.54 3.27 -9.98
C ALA A 128 6.44 1.75 -9.75
N GLY A 129 5.53 1.06 -10.46
CA GLY A 129 5.37 -0.39 -10.33
C GLY A 129 4.29 -0.82 -9.34
N VAL A 130 3.53 0.11 -8.76
CA VAL A 130 2.40 -0.24 -7.89
C VAL A 130 1.20 -0.60 -8.77
N THR A 131 0.82 -1.87 -8.77
CA THR A 131 -0.27 -2.38 -9.63
C THR A 131 -1.59 -2.57 -8.88
N THR A 132 -1.52 -2.60 -7.56
CA THR A 132 -2.68 -2.71 -6.67
C THR A 132 -2.46 -1.82 -5.45
N ILE A 133 -3.51 -1.12 -5.01
CA ILE A 133 -3.49 -0.31 -3.78
C ILE A 133 -4.74 -0.58 -2.93
N ARG A 134 -4.60 -0.36 -1.62
CA ARG A 134 -5.69 -0.08 -0.71
C ARG A 134 -5.65 1.41 -0.39
N THR A 135 -6.74 2.15 -0.66
CA THR A 135 -6.84 3.52 -0.13
C THR A 135 -7.13 3.44 1.36
N THR A 136 -6.22 3.92 2.20
CA THR A 136 -6.31 3.68 3.64
C THR A 136 -6.99 4.85 4.35
N GLY A 137 -8.30 4.90 4.20
CA GLY A 137 -9.18 6.01 4.55
C GLY A 137 -9.36 6.98 3.39
N SER A 138 -10.58 7.39 3.14
CA SER A 138 -10.90 8.35 2.10
C SER A 138 -11.51 9.62 2.68
N LEU A 139 -11.09 10.77 2.17
CA LEU A 139 -11.73 12.05 2.44
C LEU A 139 -12.88 12.33 1.47
N GLU A 140 -12.79 11.77 0.27
CA GLU A 140 -13.79 11.88 -0.80
C GLU A 140 -14.12 10.50 -1.39
N PRO A 141 -14.80 9.59 -0.64
CA PRO A 141 -14.97 8.19 -1.05
C PRO A 141 -15.66 8.00 -2.39
N TYR A 142 -16.58 8.88 -2.79
CA TYR A 142 -17.18 8.84 -4.13
C TYR A 142 -16.17 9.14 -5.23
N THR A 143 -15.19 10.03 -4.99
CA THR A 143 -14.11 10.30 -5.93
C THR A 143 -13.26 9.03 -6.12
N ASP A 144 -12.85 8.36 -5.03
CA ASP A 144 -12.09 7.12 -5.09
C ASP A 144 -12.84 6.00 -5.83
N LEU A 145 -14.13 5.83 -5.57
CA LEU A 145 -14.97 4.84 -6.26
C LEU A 145 -15.08 5.12 -7.77
N GLU A 146 -15.22 6.40 -8.18
CA GLU A 146 -15.25 6.76 -9.61
C GLU A 146 -13.86 6.63 -10.25
N LEU A 147 -12.76 6.91 -9.54
CA LEU A 147 -11.40 6.64 -10.02
C LEU A 147 -11.22 5.15 -10.27
N LYS A 148 -11.56 4.30 -9.28
CA LYS A 148 -11.56 2.84 -9.44
C LYS A 148 -12.32 2.40 -10.70
N LYS A 149 -13.55 2.85 -10.88
CA LYS A 149 -14.40 2.51 -12.01
C LYS A 149 -13.81 2.95 -13.35
N ASN A 150 -13.19 4.13 -13.42
CA ASN A 150 -12.54 4.62 -14.62
C ASN A 150 -11.26 3.83 -14.95
N ILE A 151 -10.49 3.45 -13.95
CA ILE A 151 -9.30 2.59 -14.10
C ILE A 151 -9.72 1.19 -14.53
N ASP A 152 -10.69 0.56 -13.84
CA ASP A 152 -11.18 -0.78 -14.14
C ASP A 152 -11.81 -0.88 -15.54
N SER A 153 -12.42 0.20 -16.04
CA SER A 153 -12.99 0.26 -17.38
C SER A 153 -12.00 0.68 -18.49
N GLY A 154 -10.71 0.89 -18.18
CA GLY A 154 -9.69 1.28 -19.15
C GLY A 154 -9.79 2.71 -19.66
N LYS A 155 -10.52 3.58 -18.96
CA LYS A 155 -10.66 5.00 -19.30
C LYS A 155 -9.52 5.84 -18.75
N MET A 156 -8.83 5.35 -17.71
CA MET A 156 -7.79 6.05 -16.98
C MET A 156 -6.64 5.08 -16.63
N PRO A 157 -5.36 5.49 -16.74
CA PRO A 157 -4.25 4.67 -16.24
C PRO A 157 -4.16 4.75 -14.72
N GLY A 158 -3.88 3.63 -14.06
CA GLY A 158 -3.73 3.55 -12.61
C GLY A 158 -3.70 2.11 -12.11
N PRO A 159 -3.40 1.90 -10.82
CA PRO A 159 -3.42 0.59 -10.17
C PRO A 159 -4.86 0.06 -10.00
N LYS A 160 -5.01 -1.22 -9.68
CA LYS A 160 -6.25 -1.76 -9.12
C LYS A 160 -6.45 -1.15 -7.73
N MET A 161 -7.70 -0.86 -7.36
CA MET A 161 -8.00 -0.17 -6.12
C MET A 161 -8.94 -1.00 -5.24
N HIS A 162 -8.51 -1.25 -4.00
CA HIS A 162 -9.38 -1.57 -2.89
C HIS A 162 -9.75 -0.26 -2.20
N VAL A 163 -11.01 0.14 -2.28
CA VAL A 163 -11.44 1.45 -1.79
C VAL A 163 -11.92 1.35 -0.35
N THR A 164 -11.25 2.07 0.53
CA THR A 164 -11.66 2.24 1.93
C THR A 164 -12.69 3.36 2.03
N GLY A 165 -13.70 3.16 2.87
CA GLY A 165 -14.72 4.17 3.17
C GLY A 165 -14.15 5.42 3.84
N PRO A 166 -15.00 6.39 4.20
CA PRO A 166 -14.57 7.57 4.93
C PRO A 166 -13.97 7.17 6.27
N TYR A 167 -13.11 8.03 6.79
CA TYR A 167 -12.56 7.86 8.12
C TYR A 167 -13.67 7.67 9.16
N LEU A 168 -13.52 6.67 10.02
CA LEU A 168 -14.35 6.46 11.20
C LEU A 168 -13.70 7.22 12.36
N GLU A 169 -14.04 8.47 12.49
CA GLU A 169 -13.41 9.40 13.45
C GLU A 169 -14.33 9.68 14.62
N GLY A 170 -13.76 9.79 15.81
CA GLY A 170 -14.50 10.20 17.02
C GLY A 170 -14.63 11.72 17.18
N ALA A 171 -15.25 12.15 18.25
CA ALA A 171 -15.40 13.56 18.57
C ALA A 171 -14.06 14.19 18.92
N GLY A 172 -13.75 15.34 18.31
CA GLY A 172 -12.51 16.10 18.54
C GLY A 172 -11.56 16.16 17.34
N SER A 173 -11.97 15.66 16.19
CA SER A 173 -11.16 15.71 14.96
C SER A 173 -10.69 17.13 14.64
N TRP A 174 -9.41 17.22 14.27
CA TRP A 174 -8.79 18.44 13.80
C TRP A 174 -9.02 18.69 12.30
N ALA A 175 -9.40 17.66 11.54
CA ALA A 175 -9.61 17.74 10.10
C ALA A 175 -11.08 18.05 9.76
N PRO A 176 -11.37 19.21 9.15
CA PRO A 176 -12.75 19.62 8.87
C PRO A 176 -13.44 18.77 7.80
N GLN A 177 -12.67 17.97 7.05
CA GLN A 177 -13.17 17.08 6.00
C GLN A 177 -13.65 15.72 6.54
N MET A 178 -13.36 15.39 7.82
CA MET A 178 -13.75 14.11 8.42
C MET A 178 -15.10 14.21 9.11
N HIS A 179 -15.96 13.24 8.85
CA HIS A 179 -17.21 13.06 9.60
C HIS A 179 -16.90 12.51 10.99
N GLN A 180 -17.36 13.23 12.05
CA GLN A 180 -17.22 12.77 13.42
C GLN A 180 -18.44 11.92 13.79
N LEU A 181 -18.17 10.69 14.23
CA LEU A 181 -19.22 9.77 14.69
C LEU A 181 -19.92 10.31 15.93
N SER A 182 -21.21 10.10 16.02
CA SER A 182 -22.05 10.49 17.16
C SER A 182 -22.36 9.31 18.11
N GLY A 183 -21.62 8.22 17.98
CA GLY A 183 -21.70 7.02 18.80
C GLY A 183 -21.76 5.72 17.99
N PRO A 184 -21.90 4.56 18.68
CA PRO A 184 -21.86 3.23 18.06
C PRO A 184 -22.89 3.01 16.96
N ASP A 185 -24.10 3.52 17.14
CA ASP A 185 -25.19 3.38 16.14
C ASP A 185 -24.86 4.13 14.84
N ASP A 186 -24.17 5.26 14.94
CA ASP A 186 -23.72 6.04 13.79
C ASP A 186 -22.57 5.33 13.07
N ALA A 187 -21.64 4.73 13.80
CA ALA A 187 -20.59 3.88 13.25
C ALA A 187 -21.19 2.73 12.42
N VAL A 188 -22.16 2.01 12.95
CA VAL A 188 -22.88 0.93 12.24
C VAL A 188 -23.56 1.43 10.97
N LYS A 189 -24.23 2.58 11.04
CA LYS A 189 -24.90 3.18 9.86
C LYS A 189 -23.90 3.58 8.79
N THR A 190 -22.80 4.23 9.18
CA THR A 190 -21.72 4.67 8.27
C THR A 190 -21.11 3.46 7.55
N VAL A 191 -20.74 2.41 8.29
CA VAL A 191 -20.19 1.18 7.73
C VAL A 191 -21.16 0.54 6.72
N ASN A 192 -22.41 0.33 7.10
CA ASN A 192 -23.39 -0.31 6.21
C ASN A 192 -23.68 0.52 4.96
N PHE A 193 -23.80 1.84 5.09
CA PHE A 193 -24.04 2.74 3.96
C PHE A 193 -22.91 2.63 2.93
N TRP A 194 -21.67 2.76 3.36
CA TRP A 194 -20.54 2.77 2.43
C TRP A 194 -20.24 1.40 1.83
N LEU A 195 -20.52 0.29 2.55
CA LEU A 195 -20.49 -1.05 1.95
C LEU A 195 -21.54 -1.21 0.85
N ASP A 196 -22.71 -0.59 0.98
CA ASP A 196 -23.73 -0.58 -0.08
C ASP A 196 -23.31 0.27 -1.28
N GLU A 197 -22.49 1.32 -1.08
CA GLU A 197 -21.91 2.14 -2.14
C GLU A 197 -20.70 1.46 -2.84
N GLY A 198 -20.14 0.40 -2.26
CA GLY A 198 -19.11 -0.43 -2.90
C GLY A 198 -17.68 -0.30 -2.38
N VAL A 199 -17.48 0.30 -1.19
CA VAL A 199 -16.21 0.19 -0.48
C VAL A 199 -16.05 -1.21 0.12
N ASP A 200 -14.83 -1.64 0.39
CA ASP A 200 -14.52 -2.98 0.89
C ASP A 200 -13.67 -2.98 2.18
N ASN A 201 -13.24 -1.82 2.65
CA ASN A 201 -12.46 -1.63 3.87
C ASN A 201 -12.89 -0.36 4.62
N PHE A 202 -12.46 -0.24 5.89
CA PHE A 202 -12.64 0.95 6.72
C PHE A 202 -11.38 1.29 7.49
N LYS A 203 -11.16 2.59 7.76
CA LYS A 203 -10.09 3.08 8.64
C LYS A 203 -10.68 3.82 9.84
N ALA A 204 -10.43 3.28 11.03
CA ALA A 204 -10.65 3.99 12.28
C ALA A 204 -9.56 5.04 12.50
N TYR A 205 -9.90 6.18 13.13
CA TYR A 205 -8.97 7.27 13.32
C TYR A 205 -8.87 7.72 14.78
N MET A 206 -8.04 8.69 15.04
CA MET A 206 -7.43 9.03 16.32
C MET A 206 -8.38 9.11 17.53
N PHE A 207 -9.56 9.69 17.38
CA PHE A 207 -10.46 9.98 18.50
C PHE A 207 -11.63 9.00 18.65
N ILE A 208 -11.67 7.94 17.83
CA ILE A 208 -12.70 6.90 17.92
C ILE A 208 -12.67 6.24 19.32
N THR A 209 -13.83 6.03 19.92
CA THR A 209 -13.93 5.31 21.19
C THR A 209 -13.97 3.80 20.98
N ARG A 210 -13.67 3.01 22.01
CA ARG A 210 -13.75 1.53 21.98
C ARG A 210 -15.17 1.07 21.62
N ALA A 211 -16.21 1.77 22.08
CA ALA A 211 -17.59 1.43 21.77
C ALA A 211 -17.92 1.65 20.29
N GLU A 212 -17.47 2.73 19.69
CA GLU A 212 -17.64 3.03 18.27
C GLU A 212 -16.80 2.07 17.40
N LEU A 213 -15.52 1.86 17.76
CA LEU A 213 -14.63 0.94 17.06
C LEU A 213 -15.17 -0.49 17.05
N GLY A 214 -15.58 -1.02 18.22
CA GLY A 214 -16.15 -2.36 18.32
C GLY A 214 -17.44 -2.52 17.52
N ALA A 215 -18.30 -1.50 17.48
CA ALA A 215 -19.51 -1.51 16.67
C ALA A 215 -19.21 -1.48 15.16
N ALA A 216 -18.23 -0.67 14.75
CA ALA A 216 -17.75 -0.60 13.36
C ALA A 216 -17.16 -1.94 12.90
N ILE A 217 -16.25 -2.54 13.69
CA ILE A 217 -15.62 -3.83 13.39
C ILE A 217 -16.69 -4.92 13.22
N GLN A 218 -17.63 -5.03 14.16
CA GLN A 218 -18.71 -6.03 14.09
C GLN A 218 -19.58 -5.85 12.84
N ALA A 219 -19.91 -4.60 12.47
CA ALA A 219 -20.70 -4.32 11.29
C ALA A 219 -19.92 -4.66 9.99
N ALA A 220 -18.64 -4.30 9.91
CA ALA A 220 -17.77 -4.59 8.78
C ALA A 220 -17.57 -6.10 8.60
N HIS A 221 -17.17 -6.81 9.65
CA HIS A 221 -16.91 -8.26 9.63
C HIS A 221 -18.14 -9.07 9.24
N LYS A 222 -19.34 -8.67 9.70
CA LYS A 222 -20.59 -9.30 9.30
C LYS A 222 -20.82 -9.31 7.78
N ARG A 223 -20.18 -8.39 7.07
CA ARG A 223 -20.28 -8.23 5.62
C ARG A 223 -18.97 -8.56 4.88
N GLY A 224 -17.98 -9.12 5.59
CA GLY A 224 -16.70 -9.55 5.03
C GLY A 224 -15.71 -8.43 4.73
N ALA A 225 -15.96 -7.21 5.22
CA ALA A 225 -15.04 -6.09 5.13
C ALA A 225 -14.10 -6.05 6.34
N LYS A 226 -12.93 -5.42 6.18
CA LYS A 226 -11.90 -5.28 7.20
C LYS A 226 -11.85 -3.87 7.75
N VAL A 227 -11.33 -3.74 8.97
CA VAL A 227 -11.11 -2.45 9.64
C VAL A 227 -9.66 -2.32 10.04
N THR A 228 -9.02 -1.24 9.61
CA THR A 228 -7.69 -0.84 10.06
C THR A 228 -7.78 0.42 10.95
N GLY A 229 -6.66 0.83 11.58
CA GLY A 229 -6.69 1.99 12.46
C GLY A 229 -5.38 2.75 12.62
N HIS A 230 -5.47 4.08 12.43
CA HIS A 230 -4.53 5.05 12.99
C HIS A 230 -5.11 5.52 14.32
N LEU A 231 -4.75 4.87 15.40
CA LEU A 231 -5.43 5.01 16.67
C LEU A 231 -4.68 5.94 17.63
N CYS A 232 -5.41 6.52 18.59
CA CYS A 232 -4.86 7.28 19.69
C CYS A 232 -5.72 7.12 20.96
N ALA A 233 -7.03 7.37 20.87
CA ALA A 233 -7.94 7.20 22.01
C ALA A 233 -8.05 5.73 22.45
N VAL A 234 -7.92 4.80 21.53
CA VAL A 234 -7.81 3.34 21.74
C VAL A 234 -6.37 2.93 21.49
N ASN A 235 -5.75 2.15 22.38
CA ASN A 235 -4.41 1.62 22.16
C ASN A 235 -4.44 0.30 21.38
N PHE A 236 -3.27 -0.22 21.01
CA PHE A 236 -3.14 -1.39 20.14
C PHE A 236 -3.75 -2.66 20.74
N ARG A 237 -3.52 -2.94 22.03
CA ARG A 237 -4.11 -4.12 22.69
C ARG A 237 -5.62 -4.00 22.81
N GLU A 238 -6.15 -2.83 23.19
CA GLU A 238 -7.59 -2.59 23.24
C GLU A 238 -8.24 -2.80 21.87
N ALA A 239 -7.58 -2.36 20.78
CA ALA A 239 -8.06 -2.58 19.42
C ALA A 239 -8.01 -4.05 19.00
N ALA A 240 -6.94 -4.77 19.36
CA ALA A 240 -6.81 -6.22 19.14
C ALA A 240 -7.93 -7.01 19.86
N ASP A 241 -8.25 -6.63 21.11
CA ASP A 241 -9.36 -7.23 21.87
C ASP A 241 -10.73 -7.02 21.19
N LEU A 242 -10.89 -5.92 20.46
CA LEU A 242 -12.11 -5.62 19.70
C LEU A 242 -12.15 -6.33 18.35
N GLY A 243 -11.03 -6.93 17.92
CA GLY A 243 -10.91 -7.71 16.68
C GLY A 243 -10.52 -6.88 15.46
N ILE A 244 -9.75 -5.79 15.63
CA ILE A 244 -9.22 -5.03 14.50
C ILE A 244 -8.34 -5.92 13.61
N ASP A 245 -8.37 -5.67 12.28
CA ASP A 245 -7.64 -6.52 11.32
C ASP A 245 -6.21 -6.04 11.09
N ASP A 246 -5.95 -4.72 11.23
CA ASP A 246 -4.67 -4.10 10.88
C ASP A 246 -4.46 -2.81 11.68
N LEU A 247 -3.22 -2.51 12.02
CA LEU A 247 -2.80 -1.31 12.73
C LEU A 247 -1.81 -0.54 11.86
N GLU A 248 -2.12 0.71 11.61
CA GLU A 248 -1.31 1.59 10.77
C GLU A 248 -0.17 2.22 11.56
N HIS A 249 0.97 2.44 10.90
CA HIS A 249 2.09 3.26 11.39
C HIS A 249 2.92 2.68 12.55
N GLY A 250 2.64 1.47 12.98
CA GLY A 250 3.41 0.80 14.01
C GLY A 250 3.46 1.57 15.34
N LEU A 251 4.62 1.57 15.97
CA LEU A 251 4.84 2.11 17.31
C LEU A 251 4.61 3.63 17.40
N PHE A 252 4.76 4.38 16.29
CA PHE A 252 4.60 5.83 16.28
C PHE A 252 3.25 6.31 16.77
N VAL A 253 2.20 5.52 16.57
CA VAL A 253 0.82 5.90 16.97
C VAL A 253 0.30 5.09 18.15
N ASP A 254 1.07 4.11 18.66
CA ASP A 254 0.65 3.35 19.83
C ASP A 254 0.77 4.17 21.12
N THR A 255 -0.36 4.43 21.74
CA THR A 255 -0.45 5.20 22.98
C THR A 255 -0.39 4.33 24.24
N GLU A 256 -0.19 3.02 24.12
CA GLU A 256 -0.19 2.09 25.26
C GLU A 256 0.88 2.46 26.30
N PHE A 257 2.04 2.92 25.85
CA PHE A 257 3.20 3.19 26.70
C PHE A 257 3.19 4.59 27.32
N LEU A 258 2.24 5.46 26.95
CA LEU A 258 2.18 6.83 27.44
C LEU A 258 1.72 6.89 28.91
N PRO A 259 2.47 7.56 29.79
CA PRO A 259 2.11 7.68 31.20
C PRO A 259 0.75 8.36 31.37
N GLY A 260 -0.16 7.73 32.12
CA GLY A 260 -1.47 8.30 32.43
C GLY A 260 -2.48 8.25 31.28
N LYS A 261 -2.23 7.50 30.22
CA LYS A 261 -3.21 7.19 29.16
C LYS A 261 -4.50 6.71 29.78
N LYS A 262 -5.60 7.34 29.41
CA LYS A 262 -6.95 6.97 29.85
C LYS A 262 -7.71 6.31 28.70
N PRO A 263 -8.57 5.34 29.00
CA PRO A 263 -9.44 4.73 27.99
C PRO A 263 -10.28 5.77 27.25
N ASP A 264 -10.43 5.62 25.95
CA ASP A 264 -11.24 6.48 25.07
C ASP A 264 -10.82 7.96 25.03
N ILE A 265 -9.59 8.27 25.44
CA ILE A 265 -9.04 9.64 25.40
C ILE A 265 -7.69 9.61 24.71
N CYS A 266 -7.57 10.37 23.63
CA CYS A 266 -6.29 10.66 23.01
C CYS A 266 -5.54 11.71 23.86
N PRO A 267 -4.31 11.41 24.36
CA PRO A 267 -3.54 12.37 25.15
C PRO A 267 -3.14 13.60 24.33
N GLU A 268 -2.99 14.76 24.99
CA GLU A 268 -2.48 16.00 24.34
C GLU A 268 -1.09 15.81 23.71
N LYS A 269 -0.27 14.94 24.32
CA LYS A 269 1.03 14.49 23.77
C LYS A 269 0.88 13.03 23.41
N ALA A 270 0.32 12.77 22.26
CA ALA A 270 0.11 11.40 21.77
C ALA A 270 1.43 10.72 21.36
N GLU A 271 2.43 11.50 21.00
CA GLU A 271 3.75 11.02 20.57
C GLU A 271 4.82 11.51 21.56
N ASP A 272 5.61 10.58 22.09
CA ASP A 272 6.74 10.87 22.96
C ASP A 272 8.00 10.16 22.44
N PRO A 273 8.84 10.84 21.62
CA PRO A 273 10.00 10.22 21.01
C PRO A 273 11.07 9.81 22.04
N ASP A 274 11.17 10.52 23.17
CA ASP A 274 12.10 10.16 24.25
C ASP A 274 11.67 8.88 24.99
N LEU A 275 10.36 8.62 25.06
CA LEU A 275 9.82 7.39 25.59
C LEU A 275 10.02 6.24 24.60
N MET A 276 9.65 6.44 23.34
CA MET A 276 9.78 5.44 22.28
C MET A 276 11.22 4.93 22.16
N ALA A 277 12.19 5.82 22.11
CA ALA A 277 13.62 5.49 22.01
C ALA A 277 14.13 4.56 23.14
N LYS A 278 13.45 4.55 24.30
CA LYS A 278 13.82 3.73 25.47
C LYS A 278 13.14 2.37 25.53
N LEU A 279 12.15 2.12 24.68
CA LEU A 279 11.47 0.83 24.64
C LEU A 279 12.39 -0.25 24.10
N ASP A 280 12.26 -1.47 24.63
CA ASP A 280 13.06 -2.63 24.20
C ASP A 280 12.16 -3.64 23.49
N VAL A 281 12.42 -3.86 22.21
CA VAL A 281 11.64 -4.80 21.37
C VAL A 281 11.84 -6.26 21.77
N ASN A 282 12.94 -6.57 22.47
CA ASN A 282 13.31 -7.94 22.86
C ASN A 282 12.88 -8.30 24.28
N SER A 283 12.38 -7.36 25.05
CA SER A 283 11.95 -7.56 26.43
C SER A 283 10.94 -6.52 26.90
N GLY A 284 10.29 -6.80 28.03
CA GLY A 284 9.37 -5.86 28.68
C GLY A 284 8.07 -5.61 27.90
N PRO A 285 7.41 -4.47 28.14
CA PRO A 285 6.05 -4.23 27.65
C PRO A 285 5.91 -4.24 26.14
N LEU A 286 6.90 -3.72 25.39
CA LEU A 286 6.84 -3.69 23.92
C LEU A 286 6.92 -5.09 23.32
N HIS A 287 7.81 -5.94 23.84
CA HIS A 287 7.87 -7.34 23.42
C HIS A 287 6.56 -8.09 23.71
N ASP A 288 5.94 -7.82 24.87
CA ASP A 288 4.65 -8.40 25.21
C ASP A 288 3.55 -7.93 24.26
N THR A 289 3.58 -6.68 23.80
CA THR A 289 2.63 -6.14 22.80
C THR A 289 2.84 -6.77 21.44
N ILE A 290 4.08 -6.89 20.96
CA ILE A 290 4.39 -7.62 19.72
C ILE A 290 3.80 -9.05 19.77
N THR A 291 4.09 -9.78 20.84
CA THR A 291 3.57 -11.13 21.04
C THR A 291 2.05 -11.17 21.04
N TYR A 292 1.41 -10.17 21.68
CA TYR A 292 -0.03 -10.07 21.77
C TYR A 292 -0.68 -9.86 20.39
N LEU A 293 -0.15 -8.93 19.59
CA LEU A 293 -0.65 -8.65 18.25
C LEU A 293 -0.53 -9.89 17.34
N VAL A 294 0.61 -10.57 17.38
CA VAL A 294 0.82 -11.82 16.61
C VAL A 294 -0.19 -12.90 17.02
N GLN A 295 -0.43 -13.10 18.33
CA GLN A 295 -1.40 -14.07 18.82
C GLN A 295 -2.85 -13.74 18.42
N HIS A 296 -3.19 -12.46 18.26
CA HIS A 296 -4.51 -12.00 17.82
C HIS A 296 -4.61 -11.88 16.30
N HIS A 297 -3.56 -12.25 15.56
CA HIS A 297 -3.51 -12.19 14.08
C HIS A 297 -3.79 -10.78 13.52
N VAL A 298 -3.39 -9.74 14.27
CA VAL A 298 -3.49 -8.35 13.81
C VAL A 298 -2.30 -8.06 12.91
N ALA A 299 -2.55 -7.54 11.71
CA ALA A 299 -1.49 -7.06 10.83
C ALA A 299 -0.96 -5.70 11.30
N VAL A 300 0.23 -5.33 10.85
CA VAL A 300 0.78 -3.99 11.00
C VAL A 300 1.18 -3.47 9.63
N THR A 301 0.73 -2.26 9.28
CA THR A 301 1.14 -1.59 8.05
C THR A 301 2.21 -0.56 8.34
N SER A 302 3.40 -0.81 7.82
CA SER A 302 4.53 0.12 7.80
C SER A 302 4.21 1.34 6.94
N THR A 303 4.71 2.51 7.37
CA THR A 303 4.66 3.76 6.61
C THR A 303 5.89 4.61 6.92
N LEU A 304 7.05 4.01 6.90
CA LEU A 304 8.31 4.66 7.22
C LEU A 304 8.56 5.96 6.45
N PRO A 305 8.17 6.11 5.15
CA PRO A 305 8.44 7.35 4.41
C PRO A 305 7.81 8.61 5.02
N VAL A 306 6.58 8.55 5.54
CA VAL A 306 5.92 9.73 6.13
C VAL A 306 6.58 10.13 7.44
N PHE A 307 7.03 9.16 8.23
CA PHE A 307 7.72 9.43 9.49
C PHE A 307 9.18 9.83 9.29
N GLU A 308 9.89 9.29 8.30
CA GLU A 308 11.22 9.74 7.94
C GLU A 308 11.22 11.24 7.62
N MET A 309 10.24 11.71 6.83
CA MET A 309 10.10 13.14 6.51
C MET A 309 9.98 14.04 7.74
N GLY A 310 9.33 13.54 8.80
CA GLY A 310 9.17 14.27 10.07
C GLY A 310 10.35 14.11 11.04
N SER A 311 11.01 12.95 11.02
CA SER A 311 12.00 12.54 12.01
C SER A 311 13.39 13.09 11.74
N PHE A 312 13.81 13.15 10.48
CA PHE A 312 15.18 13.48 10.12
C PHE A 312 15.32 14.87 9.47
N PRO A 313 15.91 15.85 10.14
CA PRO A 313 16.38 17.07 9.47
C PRO A 313 17.37 16.71 8.36
N GLY A 314 16.99 16.90 7.09
CA GLY A 314 17.84 16.62 5.94
C GLY A 314 17.69 15.22 5.30
N ARG A 315 16.90 14.34 5.88
CA ARG A 315 16.50 13.05 5.25
C ARG A 315 14.99 13.01 4.97
N PRO A 316 14.55 12.26 3.93
CA PRO A 316 15.41 11.77 2.84
C PRO A 316 16.06 12.91 2.06
N THR A 317 17.15 12.64 1.36
CA THR A 317 17.63 13.60 0.35
C THR A 317 16.55 13.76 -0.69
N MET A 318 16.05 15.00 -0.87
CA MET A 318 14.96 15.25 -1.82
C MET A 318 15.40 14.92 -3.24
N GLN A 319 14.90 13.81 -3.76
CA GLN A 319 15.23 13.36 -5.11
C GLN A 319 14.64 14.32 -6.15
N LYS A 320 15.38 14.48 -7.26
CA LYS A 320 14.94 15.34 -8.35
C LYS A 320 13.56 14.94 -8.90
N ARG A 321 13.25 13.66 -8.99
CA ARG A 321 11.96 13.15 -9.49
C ARG A 321 10.79 13.59 -8.59
N VAL A 322 10.97 13.59 -7.27
CA VAL A 322 9.99 14.07 -6.29
C VAL A 322 9.76 15.58 -6.48
N LEU A 323 10.85 16.36 -6.52
CA LEU A 323 10.78 17.81 -6.73
C LEU A 323 10.17 18.20 -8.08
N ASP A 324 10.42 17.41 -9.12
CA ASP A 324 9.85 17.63 -10.47
C ASP A 324 8.35 17.32 -10.54
N ALA A 325 7.85 16.37 -9.74
CA ALA A 325 6.43 16.03 -9.69
C ALA A 325 5.61 17.11 -8.95
N LEU A 326 6.20 17.74 -7.93
CA LEU A 326 5.54 18.76 -7.12
C LEU A 326 5.28 20.05 -7.92
N SER A 327 4.10 20.63 -7.72
CA SER A 327 3.82 22.00 -8.15
C SER A 327 4.78 22.98 -7.47
N PRO A 328 4.99 24.20 -8.03
CA PRO A 328 5.89 25.17 -7.43
C PRO A 328 5.54 25.50 -5.96
N ASP A 329 4.26 25.61 -5.65
CA ASP A 329 3.78 25.93 -4.29
C ASP A 329 4.01 24.76 -3.33
N ALA A 330 3.67 23.52 -3.74
CA ALA A 330 3.90 22.32 -2.96
C ALA A 330 5.40 22.08 -2.72
N ARG A 331 6.24 22.29 -3.74
CA ARG A 331 7.70 22.21 -3.62
C ARG A 331 8.24 23.21 -2.60
N ASN A 332 7.82 24.47 -2.70
CA ASN A 332 8.25 25.51 -1.76
C ASN A 332 7.81 25.18 -0.32
N ALA A 333 6.57 24.67 -0.14
CA ALA A 333 6.07 24.27 1.18
C ALA A 333 6.90 23.14 1.79
N VAL A 334 7.18 22.08 1.02
CA VAL A 334 8.01 20.95 1.48
C VAL A 334 9.40 21.42 1.86
N LEU A 335 10.06 22.22 1.02
CA LEU A 335 11.41 22.73 1.30
C LEU A 335 11.43 23.66 2.53
N ALA A 336 10.39 24.49 2.70
CA ALA A 336 10.26 25.35 3.88
C ALA A 336 10.04 24.51 5.16
N ASN A 337 9.20 23.49 5.13
CA ASN A 337 8.97 22.59 6.26
C ASN A 337 10.27 21.87 6.67
N ARG A 338 11.08 21.42 5.71
CA ARG A 338 12.37 20.78 5.99
C ARG A 338 13.37 21.73 6.67
N VAL A 339 13.45 22.98 6.21
CA VAL A 339 14.28 23.99 6.88
C VAL A 339 13.78 24.25 8.30
N HIS A 340 12.47 24.36 8.47
CA HIS A 340 11.84 24.60 9.75
C HIS A 340 12.09 23.46 10.77
N SER A 341 11.95 22.21 10.34
CA SER A 341 12.20 21.03 11.20
C SER A 341 13.66 20.86 11.61
N SER A 342 14.60 21.50 10.91
CA SER A 342 16.04 21.49 11.22
C SER A 342 16.53 22.74 11.97
N ASP A 343 15.66 23.72 12.24
CA ASP A 343 16.06 24.96 12.92
C ASP A 343 16.39 24.75 14.41
N ALA A 344 17.65 24.94 14.76
CA ALA A 344 18.14 24.72 16.11
C ALA A 344 17.43 25.57 17.19
N SER A 345 16.87 26.75 16.83
CA SER A 345 16.12 27.58 17.78
C SER A 345 14.76 26.97 18.11
N LEU A 346 14.12 26.41 17.12
CA LEU A 346 12.83 25.72 17.27
C LEU A 346 12.99 24.38 17.99
N LEU A 347 14.07 23.63 17.70
CA LEU A 347 14.40 22.40 18.41
C LEU A 347 14.64 22.69 19.90
N ARG A 348 15.42 23.75 20.24
CA ARG A 348 15.60 24.18 21.64
C ARG A 348 14.29 24.55 22.32
N GLN A 349 13.41 25.25 21.62
CA GLN A 349 12.11 25.64 22.17
C GLN A 349 11.23 24.43 22.44
N ARG A 350 11.22 23.46 21.53
CA ARG A 350 10.33 22.28 21.57
C ARG A 350 10.87 21.18 22.48
N TYR A 351 12.16 20.88 22.40
CA TYR A 351 12.81 19.74 23.06
C TYR A 351 13.86 20.10 24.10
N GLY A 352 14.20 21.40 24.24
CA GLY A 352 15.25 21.85 25.15
C GLY A 352 16.69 21.57 24.68
N THR A 353 16.86 21.04 23.46
CA THR A 353 18.15 20.69 22.86
C THR A 353 18.22 21.18 21.42
N ASP A 354 19.43 21.20 20.82
CA ASP A 354 19.62 21.52 19.41
C ASP A 354 19.44 20.31 18.49
N VAL A 355 19.17 19.13 19.06
CA VAL A 355 19.05 17.86 18.36
C VAL A 355 17.63 17.34 18.50
N SER A 356 17.05 16.88 17.41
CA SER A 356 15.75 16.22 17.40
C SER A 356 15.86 14.83 18.04
N PRO A 357 14.93 14.43 18.91
CA PRO A 357 14.89 13.06 19.44
C PRO A 357 14.27 12.05 18.45
N TRP A 358 13.66 12.52 17.37
CA TRP A 358 12.92 11.70 16.42
C TRP A 358 13.77 10.67 15.65
N PRO A 359 15.05 10.93 15.28
CA PRO A 359 15.85 9.90 14.62
C PRO A 359 16.00 8.60 15.43
N GLU A 360 16.13 8.71 16.76
CA GLU A 360 16.22 7.55 17.63
C GLU A 360 14.86 6.85 17.78
N ALA A 361 13.77 7.62 17.82
CA ALA A 361 12.42 7.07 17.81
C ALA A 361 12.11 6.36 16.48
N PHE A 362 12.57 6.91 15.34
CA PHE A 362 12.44 6.29 14.04
C PHE A 362 13.20 4.96 13.98
N LYS A 363 14.43 4.92 14.49
CA LYS A 363 15.15 3.63 14.58
C LYS A 363 14.41 2.62 15.45
N LYS A 364 13.69 3.07 16.47
CA LYS A 364 12.88 2.20 17.31
C LYS A 364 11.63 1.67 16.57
N GLU A 365 11.06 2.46 15.66
CA GLU A 365 10.01 1.98 14.75
C GLU A 365 10.53 0.87 13.84
N GLU A 366 11.67 1.08 13.18
CA GLU A 366 12.32 0.06 12.36
C GLU A 366 12.58 -1.23 13.16
N ASP A 367 13.12 -1.11 14.39
CA ASP A 367 13.36 -2.25 15.29
C ASP A 367 12.04 -2.97 15.65
N PHE A 368 10.95 -2.22 15.84
CA PHE A 368 9.63 -2.78 16.14
C PHE A 368 9.07 -3.56 14.95
N GLU A 369 9.09 -2.98 13.76
CA GLU A 369 8.58 -3.64 12.54
C GLU A 369 9.36 -4.92 12.23
N TYR A 370 10.69 -4.86 12.34
CA TYR A 370 11.54 -6.02 12.17
C TYR A 370 11.22 -7.11 13.20
N ALA A 371 11.16 -6.76 14.49
CA ALA A 371 10.85 -7.71 15.56
C ALA A 371 9.43 -8.29 15.45
N PHE A 372 8.44 -7.50 15.01
CA PHE A 372 7.08 -7.95 14.76
C PHE A 372 7.03 -9.00 13.65
N SER A 373 7.73 -8.75 12.55
CA SER A 373 7.83 -9.69 11.42
C SER A 373 8.56 -10.99 11.82
N GLU A 374 9.70 -10.88 12.53
CA GLU A 374 10.45 -12.04 13.05
C GLU A 374 9.62 -12.89 14.05
N ALA A 375 8.72 -12.27 14.80
CA ALA A 375 7.79 -12.97 15.67
C ALA A 375 6.63 -13.68 14.91
N GLY A 376 6.58 -13.55 13.57
CA GLY A 376 5.57 -14.15 12.70
C GLY A 376 4.36 -13.25 12.47
N GLY A 377 4.45 -11.96 12.77
CA GLY A 377 3.45 -10.95 12.44
C GLY A 377 3.37 -10.67 10.95
N LEU A 378 2.19 -10.33 10.46
CA LEU A 378 1.98 -9.94 9.06
C LEU A 378 2.27 -8.45 8.89
N LEU A 379 3.50 -8.11 8.47
CA LEU A 379 3.90 -6.75 8.14
C LEU A 379 3.49 -6.43 6.70
N LEU A 380 2.89 -5.25 6.49
CA LEU A 380 2.44 -4.74 5.21
C LEU A 380 3.21 -3.46 4.86
N ALA A 381 3.32 -3.11 3.58
CA ALA A 381 4.04 -1.93 3.13
C ALA A 381 3.09 -0.85 2.60
N GLY A 382 3.30 0.39 3.02
CA GLY A 382 2.58 1.58 2.57
C GLY A 382 3.46 2.82 2.62
N LEU A 383 3.01 3.93 2.03
CA LEU A 383 3.82 5.16 1.98
C LEU A 383 3.24 6.30 2.80
N ASP A 384 1.93 6.39 2.91
CA ASP A 384 1.14 7.50 3.45
C ASP A 384 1.54 8.88 2.88
N PRO A 385 1.01 9.30 1.72
CA PRO A 385 1.39 10.54 1.05
C PRO A 385 0.79 11.79 1.72
N THR A 386 0.91 11.88 3.02
CA THR A 386 0.34 12.94 3.88
C THR A 386 1.40 13.69 4.67
N GLY A 387 1.23 13.86 5.97
CA GLY A 387 2.17 14.51 6.87
C GLY A 387 2.50 15.95 6.46
N MET A 388 3.79 16.25 6.40
CA MET A 388 4.30 17.58 5.99
C MET A 388 4.43 17.75 4.47
N GLY A 389 3.99 16.76 3.69
CA GLY A 389 4.22 16.67 2.26
C GLY A 389 5.61 16.13 1.91
N GLY A 390 5.86 15.91 0.61
CA GLY A 390 7.14 15.37 0.12
C GLY A 390 7.17 13.86 -0.07
N VAL A 391 6.27 13.11 0.57
CA VAL A 391 6.00 11.72 0.25
C VAL A 391 4.98 11.69 -0.89
N ILE A 392 5.33 11.07 -2.01
CA ILE A 392 4.55 11.12 -3.25
C ILE A 392 4.21 9.70 -3.68
N ALA A 393 2.97 9.52 -4.13
CA ALA A 393 2.45 8.30 -4.72
C ALA A 393 3.47 7.60 -5.64
N GLY A 394 3.66 6.32 -5.47
CA GLY A 394 4.58 5.50 -6.24
C GLY A 394 6.05 5.64 -5.82
N PHE A 395 6.56 6.86 -5.75
CA PHE A 395 7.95 7.09 -5.34
C PHE A 395 8.16 6.77 -3.86
N GLY A 396 7.15 7.06 -3.03
CA GLY A 396 7.17 6.69 -1.62
C GLY A 396 7.04 5.19 -1.42
N ASP A 397 6.28 4.47 -2.28
CA ASP A 397 6.18 3.00 -2.21
C ASP A 397 7.52 2.32 -2.49
N GLN A 398 8.28 2.84 -3.47
CA GLN A 398 9.62 2.35 -3.74
C GLN A 398 10.57 2.65 -2.57
N HIS A 399 10.45 3.85 -2.00
CA HIS A 399 11.27 4.26 -0.85
C HIS A 399 10.93 3.47 0.42
N GLU A 400 9.68 3.07 0.60
CA GLU A 400 9.28 2.15 1.68
C GLU A 400 10.06 0.82 1.60
N VAL A 401 10.22 0.25 0.40
CA VAL A 401 11.02 -0.98 0.21
C VAL A 401 12.49 -0.75 0.56
N GLU A 402 13.04 0.44 0.28
CA GLU A 402 14.41 0.81 0.66
C GLU A 402 14.56 0.93 2.18
N LEU A 403 13.56 1.56 2.86
CA LEU A 403 13.55 1.74 4.31
C LEU A 403 13.36 0.41 5.05
N LEU A 404 12.58 -0.52 4.52
CA LEU A 404 12.51 -1.88 5.06
C LEU A 404 13.88 -2.58 5.04
N VAL A 405 14.68 -2.36 3.98
CA VAL A 405 16.07 -2.88 3.96
C VAL A 405 16.94 -2.16 4.99
N GLU A 406 16.78 -0.85 5.19
CA GLU A 406 17.46 -0.10 6.26
C GLU A 406 17.06 -0.63 7.65
N ALA A 407 15.80 -0.99 7.85
CA ALA A 407 15.29 -1.58 9.07
C ALA A 407 15.94 -2.94 9.42
N GLY A 408 16.51 -3.64 8.42
CA GLY A 408 17.25 -4.89 8.61
C GLY A 408 16.76 -6.06 7.78
N PHE A 409 15.69 -5.91 7.01
CA PHE A 409 15.22 -6.94 6.07
C PHE A 409 16.21 -7.11 4.91
N THR A 410 16.32 -8.32 4.41
CA THR A 410 17.01 -8.52 3.12
C THR A 410 16.19 -7.90 1.98
N PRO A 411 16.80 -7.53 0.85
CA PRO A 411 16.04 -7.02 -0.30
C PRO A 411 14.91 -7.94 -0.77
N LEU A 412 15.09 -9.25 -0.67
CA LEU A 412 14.05 -10.23 -1.06
C LEU A 412 12.89 -10.27 -0.07
N GLU A 413 13.16 -10.11 1.23
CA GLU A 413 12.12 -9.97 2.26
C GLU A 413 11.35 -8.67 2.11
N ALA A 414 12.03 -7.54 1.86
CA ALA A 414 11.38 -6.26 1.63
C ALA A 414 10.44 -6.30 0.40
N ILE A 415 10.90 -6.91 -0.72
CA ILE A 415 10.06 -7.13 -1.89
C ILE A 415 8.89 -8.08 -1.58
N HIS A 416 9.10 -9.13 -0.77
CA HIS A 416 8.04 -10.04 -0.31
C HIS A 416 6.98 -9.28 0.50
N ILE A 417 7.37 -8.43 1.43
CA ILE A 417 6.48 -7.59 2.23
C ILE A 417 5.65 -6.68 1.32
N ALA A 418 6.29 -6.00 0.37
CA ALA A 418 5.65 -5.04 -0.54
C ALA A 418 4.86 -5.69 -1.70
N THR A 419 4.82 -7.02 -1.80
CA THR A 419 4.08 -7.72 -2.88
C THR A 419 3.19 -8.83 -2.33
N TYR A 420 3.78 -9.88 -1.76
CA TYR A 420 3.09 -11.07 -1.27
C TYR A 420 2.16 -10.76 -0.09
N ASN A 421 2.69 -10.07 0.94
CA ASN A 421 1.95 -9.84 2.18
C ASN A 421 0.71 -8.98 1.95
N GLY A 422 0.82 -7.90 1.15
CA GLY A 422 -0.33 -7.08 0.78
C GLY A 422 -1.39 -7.89 0.01
N ALA A 423 -0.97 -8.70 -0.97
CA ALA A 423 -1.87 -9.58 -1.71
C ALA A 423 -2.54 -10.63 -0.81
N GLN A 424 -1.80 -11.19 0.16
CA GLN A 424 -2.34 -12.11 1.16
C GLN A 424 -3.40 -11.43 2.04
N TYR A 425 -3.12 -10.25 2.56
CA TYR A 425 -4.05 -9.50 3.40
C TYR A 425 -5.34 -9.15 2.66
N LEU A 426 -5.24 -8.72 1.40
CA LEU A 426 -6.39 -8.39 0.54
C LEU A 426 -7.20 -9.62 0.11
N GLY A 427 -6.66 -10.83 0.28
CA GLY A 427 -7.30 -12.07 -0.20
C GLY A 427 -7.11 -12.29 -1.71
N ASP A 428 -6.13 -11.62 -2.31
CA ASP A 428 -5.84 -11.63 -3.76
C ASP A 428 -4.63 -12.50 -4.14
N LEU A 429 -4.04 -13.21 -3.18
CA LEU A 429 -2.81 -13.98 -3.39
C LEU A 429 -2.93 -15.07 -4.46
N ASP A 430 -4.11 -15.57 -4.72
CA ASP A 430 -4.37 -16.51 -5.82
C ASP A 430 -4.21 -15.86 -7.21
N ARG A 431 -4.31 -14.53 -7.30
CA ARG A 431 -4.30 -13.75 -8.54
C ARG A 431 -3.02 -12.93 -8.74
N ILE A 432 -2.49 -12.31 -7.69
CA ILE A 432 -1.35 -11.37 -7.72
C ILE A 432 -0.32 -11.67 -6.62
N GLY A 433 0.65 -10.79 -6.40
CA GLY A 433 1.63 -10.85 -5.31
C GLY A 433 2.81 -11.80 -5.53
N THR A 434 2.73 -12.68 -6.52
CA THR A 434 3.87 -13.54 -6.93
C THR A 434 3.89 -13.78 -8.42
N ILE A 435 5.07 -14.10 -8.98
CA ILE A 435 5.25 -14.49 -10.38
C ILE A 435 5.10 -16.01 -10.48
N ALA A 436 3.90 -16.48 -10.88
CA ALA A 436 3.61 -17.90 -11.03
C ALA A 436 2.63 -18.13 -12.21
N PRO A 437 2.74 -19.27 -12.92
CA PRO A 437 1.79 -19.61 -13.99
C PRO A 437 0.34 -19.58 -13.51
N GLY A 438 -0.54 -18.99 -14.33
CA GLY A 438 -1.98 -18.84 -14.07
C GLY A 438 -2.36 -17.54 -13.37
N LYS A 439 -1.44 -16.85 -12.70
CA LYS A 439 -1.66 -15.55 -12.07
C LYS A 439 -1.78 -14.44 -13.11
N GLN A 440 -2.31 -13.30 -12.69
CA GLN A 440 -2.37 -12.08 -13.52
C GLN A 440 -0.96 -11.61 -13.85
N ALA A 441 -0.79 -11.08 -15.04
CA ALA A 441 0.46 -10.49 -15.47
C ALA A 441 0.58 -9.04 -14.95
N ASP A 442 0.68 -8.92 -13.64
CA ASP A 442 0.98 -7.68 -12.91
C ASP A 442 2.45 -7.74 -12.49
N LEU A 443 3.32 -7.15 -13.32
CA LEU A 443 4.76 -7.30 -13.26
C LEU A 443 5.47 -5.97 -13.43
N VAL A 444 6.61 -5.81 -12.79
CA VAL A 444 7.47 -4.63 -12.94
C VAL A 444 8.79 -5.04 -13.56
N VAL A 445 9.15 -4.43 -14.68
CA VAL A 445 10.43 -4.58 -15.35
C VAL A 445 11.36 -3.47 -14.90
N ILE A 446 12.42 -3.82 -14.20
CA ILE A 446 13.35 -2.92 -13.54
C ILE A 446 14.72 -3.08 -14.21
N LYS A 447 15.37 -1.98 -14.57
CA LYS A 447 16.74 -2.00 -15.04
C LYS A 447 17.69 -2.10 -13.87
N GLY A 448 18.44 -3.21 -13.76
CA GLY A 448 19.37 -3.47 -12.66
C GLY A 448 18.98 -4.69 -11.82
N ASP A 449 19.45 -4.74 -10.58
CA ASP A 449 19.34 -5.87 -9.68
C ASP A 449 18.96 -5.45 -8.26
N PRO A 450 17.65 -5.28 -7.96
CA PRO A 450 17.20 -4.90 -6.62
C PRO A 450 17.47 -5.97 -5.54
N SER A 451 17.84 -7.21 -5.90
CA SER A 451 18.22 -8.21 -4.89
C SER A 451 19.61 -7.96 -4.30
N HIS A 452 20.44 -7.16 -4.98
CA HIS A 452 21.80 -6.78 -4.53
C HIS A 452 21.91 -5.29 -4.21
N LYS A 453 21.17 -4.46 -4.93
CA LYS A 453 21.12 -3.02 -4.78
C LYS A 453 19.67 -2.57 -4.81
N ILE A 454 19.09 -2.42 -3.63
CA ILE A 454 17.66 -2.19 -3.49
C ILE A 454 17.20 -0.89 -4.19
N GLU A 455 18.06 0.13 -4.28
CA GLU A 455 17.75 1.39 -4.96
C GLU A 455 17.48 1.21 -6.46
N ASP A 456 17.89 0.07 -7.05
CA ASP A 456 17.53 -0.24 -8.45
C ASP A 456 16.01 -0.42 -8.63
N ILE A 457 15.22 -0.62 -7.54
CA ILE A 457 13.74 -0.67 -7.58
C ILE A 457 13.12 0.59 -8.17
N GLU A 458 13.84 1.71 -8.11
CA GLU A 458 13.44 2.98 -8.72
C GLU A 458 13.56 3.01 -10.25
N ASN A 459 14.34 2.12 -10.86
CA ASN A 459 14.66 2.10 -12.28
C ASN A 459 13.60 1.35 -13.12
N VAL A 460 12.33 1.70 -12.93
CA VAL A 460 11.20 1.04 -13.62
C VAL A 460 11.17 1.45 -15.09
N GLU A 461 11.19 0.47 -15.99
CA GLU A 461 11.12 0.66 -17.44
C GLU A 461 9.73 0.39 -18.01
N ILE A 462 9.09 -0.71 -17.58
CA ILE A 462 7.76 -1.13 -18.01
C ILE A 462 6.99 -1.67 -16.80
N VAL A 463 5.75 -1.27 -16.66
CA VAL A 463 4.82 -1.87 -15.70
C VAL A 463 3.73 -2.62 -16.46
N PHE A 464 3.65 -3.91 -16.26
CA PHE A 464 2.54 -4.71 -16.75
C PHE A 464 1.41 -4.72 -15.72
N LYS A 465 0.22 -4.32 -16.13
CA LYS A 465 -1.03 -4.49 -15.39
C LYS A 465 -2.02 -5.23 -16.29
N ASP A 466 -2.51 -6.37 -15.81
CA ASP A 466 -3.36 -7.26 -16.60
C ASP A 466 -2.75 -7.62 -17.98
N GLY A 467 -1.42 -7.72 -18.05
CA GLY A 467 -0.66 -8.07 -19.26
C GLY A 467 -0.43 -6.91 -20.23
N ILE A 468 -0.97 -5.72 -19.97
CA ILE A 468 -0.71 -4.51 -20.75
C ILE A 468 0.50 -3.80 -20.16
N GLY A 469 1.54 -3.60 -20.97
CA GLY A 469 2.79 -2.95 -20.55
C GLY A 469 2.74 -1.43 -20.72
N TYR A 470 2.84 -0.70 -19.61
CA TYR A 470 2.85 0.76 -19.58
C TYR A 470 4.28 1.30 -19.55
N ASP A 471 4.49 2.42 -20.22
CA ASP A 471 5.75 3.18 -20.23
C ASP A 471 5.84 4.06 -18.98
N SER A 472 6.70 3.66 -18.04
CA SER A 472 6.88 4.37 -16.77
C SER A 472 7.29 5.83 -16.98
N ALA A 473 8.25 6.09 -17.88
CA ALA A 473 8.73 7.44 -18.12
C ALA A 473 7.65 8.38 -18.66
N LYS A 474 6.79 7.91 -19.59
CA LYS A 474 5.69 8.70 -20.12
C LYS A 474 4.65 9.02 -19.06
N LEU A 475 4.34 8.06 -18.17
CA LEU A 475 3.41 8.31 -17.06
C LEU A 475 3.96 9.40 -16.12
N ILE A 476 5.24 9.31 -15.72
CA ILE A 476 5.89 10.32 -14.88
C ILE A 476 5.91 11.69 -15.57
N ASP A 477 6.30 11.73 -16.85
CA ASP A 477 6.38 13.00 -17.60
C ASP A 477 5.02 13.70 -17.70
N SER A 478 3.93 12.94 -17.75
CA SER A 478 2.57 13.49 -17.86
C SER A 478 2.09 14.25 -16.62
N VAL A 479 2.77 14.08 -15.49
CA VAL A 479 2.37 14.65 -14.18
C VAL A 479 3.44 15.56 -13.57
N ARG A 480 4.42 16.01 -14.35
CA ARG A 480 5.43 16.97 -13.87
C ARG A 480 4.79 18.28 -13.40
N GLY A 481 5.13 18.68 -12.18
CA GLY A 481 4.74 19.98 -11.63
C GLY A 481 3.26 20.10 -11.27
N VAL A 482 2.52 18.97 -11.12
CA VAL A 482 1.06 19.05 -10.84
C VAL A 482 0.66 18.46 -9.48
N VAL A 483 1.52 17.74 -8.78
CA VAL A 483 1.20 17.22 -7.45
C VAL A 483 1.07 18.40 -6.46
N GLY A 484 -0.03 18.43 -5.71
CA GLY A 484 -0.36 19.55 -4.83
C GLY A 484 -0.79 20.83 -5.56
N LEU A 485 -1.23 20.74 -6.82
CA LEU A 485 -1.85 21.86 -7.56
C LEU A 485 -3.19 22.21 -6.93
N ARG A 486 -3.40 23.51 -6.67
CA ARG A 486 -4.66 24.08 -6.16
C ARG A 486 -5.50 24.63 -7.29
#